data_c3a3edac0e6d1ea1f335fd514b2217ed
#
_entry.id   c3a3edac0e6d1ea1f335fd514b2217ed
#
_cell.length_a   1.000
_cell.length_b   1.000
_cell.length_c   1.000
_cell.angle_alpha   90.00
_cell.angle_beta   90.00
_cell.angle_gamma   90.00
#
_symmetry.space_group_name_H-M   'P 1'
#
loop_
_entity.id
_entity.type
_entity.pdbx_description
1 polymer ?
#
loop_
_entity_poly.entity_id
_entity_poly.type
_entity_poly.pdbx_seq_one_letter_code
_entity_poly.pdbx_strand_id
1 'polypeptide(L)'
;MYRFYVSSYAKGKEKGLYVCTLDETKNELHLNKHIPTEDFPSYVIKKDDFLYVSLKDARVGEGGGVASYHIEEDDLKQLSFYNSHGRSYTHLCLSPDQKYLFTANYHVGATAAFPLKDHKIGDKLSVVHHHGSGIDLLKRQTSPHAHYV
;
A
#
# COMPACT_ATOMS: atom_id res chain seq x y z
N MET A 1 19.96 -10.19 -11.93
CA MET A 1 19.63 -9.83 -10.52
C MET A 1 18.37 -8.99 -10.52
N TYR A 2 17.33 -9.40 -9.81
CA TYR A 2 16.05 -8.68 -9.69
C TYR A 2 15.96 -7.96 -8.35
N ARG A 3 15.58 -6.68 -8.36
CA ARG A 3 15.28 -5.90 -7.16
C ARG A 3 13.77 -5.86 -6.94
N PHE A 4 13.33 -6.08 -5.71
CA PHE A 4 11.93 -5.99 -5.30
C PHE A 4 11.80 -5.43 -3.90
N TYR A 5 10.57 -5.05 -3.53
CA TYR A 5 10.26 -4.39 -2.28
C TYR A 5 9.28 -5.23 -1.47
N VAL A 6 9.51 -5.30 -0.18
CA VAL A 6 8.66 -6.05 0.77
C VAL A 6 8.14 -5.09 1.83
N SER A 7 6.84 -5.11 2.07
CA SER A 7 6.22 -4.37 3.16
C SER A 7 6.19 -5.22 4.45
N SER A 8 6.39 -4.58 5.60
CA SER A 8 6.40 -5.28 6.88
C SER A 8 5.51 -4.61 7.92
N TYR A 9 4.69 -5.44 8.58
CA TYR A 9 3.90 -5.08 9.75
C TYR A 9 4.67 -5.14 11.07
N ALA A 10 5.99 -5.28 11.02
CA ALA A 10 6.81 -5.35 12.21
C ALA A 10 6.63 -4.11 13.08
N LYS A 11 6.74 -4.29 14.39
CA LYS A 11 6.64 -3.20 15.36
C LYS A 11 8.00 -2.55 15.63
N GLY A 12 7.98 -1.32 16.15
CA GLY A 12 9.19 -0.61 16.55
C GLY A 12 10.09 -0.28 15.36
N LYS A 13 11.37 -0.51 15.50
CA LYS A 13 12.41 -0.15 14.51
C LYS A 13 12.33 -0.93 13.20
N GLU A 14 11.71 -2.10 13.23
CA GLU A 14 11.59 -2.99 12.07
C GLU A 14 10.40 -2.63 11.16
N LYS A 15 9.60 -1.64 11.53
CA LYS A 15 8.49 -1.15 10.73
C LYS A 15 9.02 -0.44 9.47
N GLY A 16 8.54 -0.85 8.29
CA GLY A 16 8.97 -0.20 7.05
C GLY A 16 8.92 -1.08 5.82
N LEU A 17 9.60 -0.60 4.80
CA LEU A 17 9.84 -1.29 3.54
C LEU A 17 11.24 -1.90 3.55
N TYR A 18 11.36 -3.05 2.92
CA TYR A 18 12.63 -3.72 2.73
C TYR A 18 12.96 -3.80 1.25
N VAL A 19 14.19 -3.47 0.90
CA VAL A 19 14.76 -3.66 -0.43
C VAL A 19 15.44 -5.01 -0.45
N CYS A 20 15.01 -5.86 -1.36
CA CYS A 20 15.54 -7.21 -1.54
C CYS A 20 16.02 -7.42 -2.98
N THR A 21 16.96 -8.32 -3.15
CA THR A 21 17.43 -8.78 -4.47
C THR A 21 17.41 -10.29 -4.57
N LEU A 22 17.11 -10.78 -5.77
CA LEU A 22 17.33 -12.18 -6.14
C LEU A 22 18.58 -12.28 -7.03
N ASP A 23 19.56 -13.02 -6.57
CA ASP A 23 20.70 -13.47 -7.39
C ASP A 23 20.31 -14.79 -8.08
N GLU A 24 20.00 -14.73 -9.36
CA GLU A 24 19.57 -15.89 -10.14
C GLU A 24 20.70 -16.88 -10.40
N THR A 25 21.96 -16.44 -10.35
CA THR A 25 23.10 -17.32 -10.59
C THR A 25 23.37 -18.22 -9.41
N LYS A 26 23.04 -17.74 -8.20
CA LYS A 26 23.21 -18.48 -6.94
C LYS A 26 21.89 -19.02 -6.40
N ASN A 27 20.74 -18.60 -6.96
CA ASN A 27 19.40 -18.85 -6.42
C ASN A 27 19.23 -18.36 -4.95
N GLU A 28 19.79 -17.19 -4.65
CA GLU A 28 19.80 -16.63 -3.30
C GLU A 28 19.01 -15.32 -3.24
N LEU A 29 18.25 -15.16 -2.15
CA LEU A 29 17.60 -13.92 -1.80
C LEU A 29 18.45 -13.15 -0.79
N HIS A 30 18.66 -11.87 -1.05
CA HIS A 30 19.38 -10.98 -0.16
C HIS A 30 18.49 -9.85 0.32
N LEU A 31 18.53 -9.58 1.63
CA LEU A 31 17.98 -8.37 2.23
C LEU A 31 19.06 -7.28 2.17
N ASN A 32 18.82 -6.24 1.39
CA ASN A 32 19.83 -5.20 1.13
C ASN A 32 19.66 -4.00 2.06
N LYS A 33 18.42 -3.53 2.25
CA LYS A 33 18.17 -2.32 3.02
C LYS A 33 16.81 -2.35 3.68
N HIS A 34 16.70 -1.74 4.86
CA HIS A 34 15.45 -1.39 5.52
C HIS A 34 15.22 0.12 5.41
N ILE A 35 14.02 0.52 4.99
CA ILE A 35 13.57 1.90 4.88
C ILE A 35 12.42 2.08 5.86
N PRO A 36 12.63 2.78 6.98
CA PRO A 36 11.61 2.96 8.01
C PRO A 36 10.46 3.85 7.48
N THR A 37 9.25 3.56 7.94
CA THR A 37 8.04 4.35 7.66
C THR A 37 7.35 4.74 8.96
N GLU A 38 6.58 5.84 8.97
CA GLU A 38 5.82 6.24 10.16
C GLU A 38 4.66 5.29 10.46
N ASP A 39 3.91 4.90 9.43
CA ASP A 39 2.81 3.94 9.50
C ASP A 39 3.24 2.55 8.99
N PHE A 40 2.41 1.52 9.24
CA PHE A 40 2.70 0.16 8.81
C PHE A 40 2.42 -0.02 7.31
N PRO A 41 3.42 -0.25 6.46
CA PRO A 41 3.18 -0.55 5.06
C PRO A 41 2.52 -1.93 4.94
N SER A 42 1.35 -1.98 4.28
CA SER A 42 0.55 -3.19 4.15
C SER A 42 0.57 -3.78 2.75
N TYR A 43 0.75 -2.95 1.75
CA TYR A 43 0.84 -3.36 0.36
C TYR A 43 1.70 -2.38 -0.43
N VAL A 44 2.47 -2.89 -1.39
CA VAL A 44 3.34 -2.07 -2.24
C VAL A 44 3.24 -2.52 -3.69
N ILE A 45 3.11 -1.57 -4.60
CA ILE A 45 3.27 -1.80 -6.04
C ILE A 45 4.40 -0.93 -6.58
N LYS A 46 5.18 -1.52 -7.47
CA LYS A 46 6.25 -0.83 -8.20
C LYS A 46 5.81 -0.60 -9.64
N LYS A 47 6.01 0.61 -10.12
CA LYS A 47 5.88 0.95 -11.53
C LYS A 47 7.03 1.86 -11.94
N ASP A 48 7.85 1.39 -12.85
CA ASP A 48 9.09 2.05 -13.28
C ASP A 48 9.95 2.42 -12.05
N ASP A 49 10.30 3.69 -11.85
CA ASP A 49 11.07 4.18 -10.70
C ASP A 49 10.20 4.72 -9.56
N PHE A 50 8.94 4.27 -9.49
CA PHE A 50 7.99 4.73 -8.48
C PHE A 50 7.41 3.57 -7.68
N LEU A 51 7.15 3.83 -6.39
CA LEU A 51 6.39 2.95 -5.51
C LEU A 51 5.11 3.66 -5.06
N TYR A 52 4.04 2.87 -4.97
CA TYR A 52 2.79 3.27 -4.32
C TYR A 52 2.55 2.30 -3.18
N VAL A 53 2.33 2.84 -1.99
CA VAL A 53 2.29 2.06 -0.75
C VAL A 53 1.02 2.35 0.00
N SER A 54 0.27 1.30 0.36
CA SER A 54 -0.79 1.45 1.33
C SER A 54 -0.20 1.33 2.73
N LEU A 55 -0.65 2.20 3.62
CA LEU A 55 -0.16 2.36 4.97
C LEU A 55 -1.31 2.12 5.95
N LYS A 56 -1.12 1.21 6.88
CA LYS A 56 -2.04 1.02 7.99
C LYS A 56 -1.63 1.92 9.15
N ASP A 57 -2.62 2.55 9.74
CA ASP A 57 -2.42 3.45 10.87
C ASP A 57 -1.64 2.80 12.02
N ALA A 58 -0.54 3.43 12.39
CA ALA A 58 0.26 3.09 13.57
C ALA A 58 0.04 4.09 14.73
N ARG A 59 -0.75 5.13 14.53
CA ARG A 59 -0.96 6.27 15.42
C ARG A 59 -2.39 6.36 15.97
N VAL A 60 -3.13 5.26 15.94
CA VAL A 60 -4.48 5.14 16.51
C VAL A 60 -5.45 6.23 16.02
N GLY A 61 -5.81 6.18 14.75
CA GLY A 61 -6.81 7.06 14.14
C GLY A 61 -6.26 8.34 13.50
N GLU A 62 -4.96 8.60 13.63
CA GLU A 62 -4.33 9.80 13.07
C GLU A 62 -3.50 9.55 11.81
N GLY A 63 -3.16 8.29 11.55
CA GLY A 63 -2.36 7.88 10.40
C GLY A 63 -3.09 6.99 9.41
N GLY A 64 -2.31 6.26 8.65
CA GLY A 64 -2.80 5.39 7.59
C GLY A 64 -3.14 6.13 6.30
N GLY A 65 -3.24 5.40 5.21
CA GLY A 65 -3.55 5.99 3.92
C GLY A 65 -2.79 5.39 2.76
N VAL A 66 -2.39 6.23 1.83
CA VAL A 66 -1.57 5.86 0.67
C VAL A 66 -0.46 6.88 0.45
N ALA A 67 0.72 6.40 0.11
CA ALA A 67 1.87 7.23 -0.21
C ALA A 67 2.44 6.85 -1.57
N SER A 68 3.07 7.82 -2.25
CA SER A 68 3.91 7.56 -3.41
C SER A 68 5.34 8.00 -3.15
N TYR A 69 6.28 7.25 -3.75
CA TYR A 69 7.71 7.47 -3.60
C TYR A 69 8.40 7.37 -4.96
N HIS A 70 9.45 8.16 -5.13
CA HIS A 70 10.44 7.97 -6.18
C HIS A 70 11.60 7.14 -5.62
N ILE A 71 12.06 6.19 -6.40
CA ILE A 71 13.20 5.33 -6.06
C ILE A 71 14.46 6.11 -6.46
N GLU A 72 15.29 6.46 -5.48
CA GLU A 72 16.58 7.14 -5.66
C GLU A 72 17.69 6.19 -5.26
N GLU A 73 18.39 5.59 -6.24
CA GLU A 73 19.45 4.59 -6.00
C GLU A 73 19.02 3.50 -4.99
N ASP A 74 19.38 3.70 -3.72
CA ASP A 74 19.05 2.79 -2.62
C ASP A 74 18.07 3.40 -1.61
N ASP A 75 17.46 4.56 -1.89
CA ASP A 75 16.53 5.23 -0.99
C ASP A 75 15.19 5.52 -1.65
N LEU A 76 14.24 5.99 -0.86
CA LEU A 76 12.90 6.38 -1.31
C LEU A 76 12.64 7.83 -0.92
N LYS A 77 12.38 8.66 -1.92
CA LYS A 77 11.90 10.02 -1.71
C LYS A 77 10.39 10.05 -1.78
N GLN A 78 9.74 10.38 -0.66
CA GLN A 78 8.30 10.54 -0.64
C GLN A 78 7.87 11.72 -1.51
N LEU A 79 6.94 11.46 -2.45
CA LEU A 79 6.37 12.46 -3.35
C LEU A 79 5.06 13.01 -2.83
N SER A 80 4.22 12.14 -2.27
CA SER A 80 2.93 12.50 -1.72
C SER A 80 2.47 11.51 -0.66
N PHE A 81 1.57 11.97 0.19
CA PHE A 81 0.87 11.15 1.17
C PHE A 81 -0.57 11.66 1.32
N TYR A 82 -1.53 10.77 1.13
CA TYR A 82 -2.93 11.01 1.46
C TYR A 82 -3.25 10.34 2.79
N ASN A 83 -3.60 11.14 3.79
CA ASN A 83 -4.00 10.65 5.11
C ASN A 83 -5.46 10.20 5.09
N SER A 84 -5.71 8.97 5.47
CA SER A 84 -7.05 8.38 5.54
C SER A 84 -7.70 8.46 6.92
N HIS A 85 -7.03 9.08 7.89
CA HIS A 85 -7.48 9.23 9.28
C HIS A 85 -7.87 7.88 9.92
N GLY A 86 -6.90 6.98 10.00
CA GLY A 86 -7.03 5.67 10.62
C GLY A 86 -7.64 4.57 9.75
N ARG A 87 -8.04 4.88 8.52
CA ARG A 87 -8.56 3.87 7.57
C ARG A 87 -7.42 3.32 6.72
N SER A 88 -7.16 2.03 6.81
CA SER A 88 -6.14 1.36 6.00
C SER A 88 -6.73 0.78 4.72
N TYR A 89 -5.92 0.78 3.67
CA TYR A 89 -6.23 0.08 2.43
C TYR A 89 -5.46 -1.23 2.39
N THR A 90 -6.08 -2.27 1.82
CA THR A 90 -5.52 -3.63 1.78
C THR A 90 -4.86 -3.96 0.46
N HIS A 91 -5.28 -3.29 -0.61
CA HIS A 91 -4.76 -3.49 -1.95
C HIS A 91 -4.76 -2.20 -2.75
N LEU A 92 -3.83 -2.11 -3.69
CA LEU A 92 -3.67 -0.99 -4.62
C LEU A 92 -3.60 -1.52 -6.06
N CYS A 93 -4.13 -0.75 -7.00
CA CYS A 93 -3.97 -0.98 -8.43
C CYS A 93 -3.84 0.36 -9.16
N LEU A 94 -2.99 0.41 -10.17
CA LEU A 94 -2.91 1.56 -11.09
C LEU A 94 -3.84 1.36 -12.27
N SER A 95 -4.46 2.42 -12.77
CA SER A 95 -5.09 2.38 -14.09
C SER A 95 -4.03 2.10 -15.17
N PRO A 96 -4.42 1.48 -16.31
CA PRO A 96 -3.47 1.17 -17.39
C PRO A 96 -2.70 2.38 -17.92
N ASP A 97 -3.33 3.55 -17.90
CA ASP A 97 -2.73 4.83 -18.32
C ASP A 97 -2.01 5.56 -17.18
N GLN A 98 -1.95 4.96 -15.98
CA GLN A 98 -1.30 5.47 -14.78
C GLN A 98 -1.81 6.85 -14.29
N LYS A 99 -3.02 7.23 -14.69
CA LYS A 99 -3.65 8.49 -14.23
C LYS A 99 -4.41 8.36 -12.93
N TYR A 100 -4.69 7.13 -12.51
CA TYR A 100 -5.46 6.86 -11.30
C TYR A 100 -4.84 5.74 -10.47
N LEU A 101 -4.95 5.88 -9.16
CA LEU A 101 -4.71 4.83 -8.18
C LEU A 101 -6.05 4.39 -7.59
N PHE A 102 -6.33 3.10 -7.66
CA PHE A 102 -7.48 2.49 -7.02
C PHE A 102 -7.06 1.76 -5.75
N THR A 103 -7.94 1.76 -4.76
CA THR A 103 -7.67 1.14 -3.45
C THR A 103 -8.83 0.29 -3.01
N ALA A 104 -8.56 -0.88 -2.42
CA ALA A 104 -9.55 -1.65 -1.69
C ALA A 104 -9.40 -1.41 -0.18
N ASN A 105 -10.53 -1.21 0.51
CA ASN A 105 -10.56 -1.10 1.97
C ASN A 105 -11.37 -2.26 2.55
N TYR A 106 -10.69 -3.17 3.19
CA TYR A 106 -11.28 -4.37 3.77
C TYR A 106 -12.28 -4.07 4.90
N HIS A 107 -11.88 -3.20 5.84
CA HIS A 107 -12.68 -2.96 7.05
C HIS A 107 -13.97 -2.17 6.78
N VAL A 108 -13.95 -1.32 5.75
CA VAL A 108 -15.10 -0.49 5.38
C VAL A 108 -15.93 -1.13 4.26
N GLY A 109 -15.37 -2.15 3.58
CA GLY A 109 -16.00 -2.74 2.41
C GLY A 109 -16.16 -1.73 1.28
N ALA A 110 -15.11 -1.00 0.95
CA ALA A 110 -15.16 0.09 -0.03
C ALA A 110 -13.99 0.07 -0.99
N THR A 111 -14.20 0.63 -2.17
CA THR A 111 -13.17 0.92 -3.17
C THR A 111 -13.10 2.43 -3.38
N ALA A 112 -11.90 3.00 -3.44
CA ALA A 112 -11.71 4.42 -3.70
C ALA A 112 -10.78 4.65 -4.89
N ALA A 113 -10.95 5.80 -5.55
CA ALA A 113 -10.13 6.28 -6.65
C ALA A 113 -9.44 7.59 -6.29
N PHE A 114 -8.17 7.68 -6.64
CA PHE A 114 -7.32 8.85 -6.47
C PHE A 114 -6.70 9.26 -7.81
N PRO A 115 -6.67 10.55 -8.17
CA PRO A 115 -5.97 10.99 -9.36
C PRO A 115 -4.46 10.95 -9.10
N LEU A 116 -3.70 10.66 -10.14
CA LEU A 116 -2.25 10.75 -10.14
C LEU A 116 -1.81 11.86 -11.11
N LYS A 117 -0.99 12.77 -10.62
CA LYS A 117 -0.32 13.78 -11.43
C LYS A 117 1.17 13.76 -11.09
N ASP A 118 2.00 13.51 -12.09
CA ASP A 118 3.45 13.39 -11.91
C ASP A 118 3.79 12.41 -10.76
N HIS A 119 3.11 11.26 -10.74
CA HIS A 119 3.20 10.21 -9.71
C HIS A 119 2.79 10.64 -8.29
N LYS A 120 2.29 11.85 -8.09
CA LYS A 120 1.73 12.32 -6.82
C LYS A 120 0.27 11.95 -6.72
N ILE A 121 -0.10 11.42 -5.58
CA ILE A 121 -1.49 11.07 -5.24
C ILE A 121 -2.20 12.35 -4.84
N GLY A 122 -3.27 12.69 -5.55
CA GLY A 122 -4.14 13.82 -5.23
C GLY A 122 -5.25 13.44 -4.24
N ASP A 123 -6.19 14.37 -4.05
CA ASP A 123 -7.34 14.14 -3.18
C ASP A 123 -8.24 13.04 -3.73
N LYS A 124 -8.87 12.31 -2.82
CA LYS A 124 -9.77 11.22 -3.15
C LYS A 124 -10.95 11.72 -4.00
N LEU A 125 -11.07 11.20 -5.21
CA LEU A 125 -12.11 11.59 -6.17
C LEU A 125 -13.48 10.98 -5.83
N SER A 126 -13.48 9.68 -5.50
CA SER A 126 -14.72 8.92 -5.34
C SER A 126 -14.50 7.71 -4.45
N VAL A 127 -15.58 7.29 -3.81
CA VAL A 127 -15.66 6.05 -3.02
C VAL A 127 -16.94 5.32 -3.37
N VAL A 128 -16.81 4.02 -3.61
CA VAL A 128 -17.94 3.10 -3.75
C VAL A 128 -17.97 2.20 -2.54
N HIS A 129 -19.06 2.19 -1.81
CA HIS A 129 -19.31 1.27 -0.71
C HIS A 129 -20.02 0.03 -1.26
N HIS A 130 -19.48 -1.13 -0.91
CA HIS A 130 -20.09 -2.41 -1.22
C HIS A 130 -21.10 -2.77 -0.13
N HIS A 131 -22.15 -3.51 -0.49
CA HIS A 131 -23.21 -3.94 0.42
C HIS A 131 -23.35 -5.46 0.37
N GLY A 132 -23.74 -6.05 1.48
CA GLY A 132 -23.98 -7.49 1.62
C GLY A 132 -23.17 -8.11 2.75
N SER A 133 -23.41 -9.38 2.96
CA SER A 133 -22.68 -10.21 3.93
C SER A 133 -22.54 -11.61 3.37
N GLY A 134 -21.53 -12.36 3.83
CA GLY A 134 -21.36 -13.76 3.48
C GLY A 134 -22.17 -14.68 4.40
N ILE A 135 -22.41 -15.92 3.94
CA ILE A 135 -22.90 -17.00 4.81
C ILE A 135 -21.72 -17.43 5.67
N ASP A 136 -21.64 -16.90 6.88
CA ASP A 136 -20.58 -17.22 7.82
C ASP A 136 -21.16 -17.55 9.21
N LEU A 137 -21.17 -18.83 9.53
CA LEU A 137 -21.66 -19.33 10.83
C LEU A 137 -20.85 -18.77 12.01
N LEU A 138 -19.61 -18.38 11.78
CA LEU A 138 -18.73 -17.77 12.80
C LEU A 138 -18.83 -16.24 12.83
N LYS A 139 -19.72 -15.65 12.04
CA LYS A 139 -19.95 -14.20 11.94
C LYS A 139 -18.69 -13.37 11.62
N ARG A 140 -17.74 -13.94 10.89
CA ARG A 140 -16.52 -13.23 10.47
C ARG A 140 -16.73 -12.33 9.25
N GLN A 141 -17.78 -12.60 8.47
CA GLN A 141 -18.14 -11.82 7.27
C GLN A 141 -19.53 -11.20 7.40
N THR A 142 -19.69 -10.32 8.39
CA THR A 142 -20.94 -9.61 8.66
C THR A 142 -21.16 -8.41 7.70
N SER A 143 -20.13 -8.06 6.94
CA SER A 143 -20.13 -6.98 5.94
C SER A 143 -19.24 -7.34 4.75
N PRO A 144 -19.34 -6.64 3.60
CA PRO A 144 -18.42 -6.83 2.50
C PRO A 144 -17.01 -6.44 2.92
N HIS A 145 -16.06 -7.31 2.64
CA HIS A 145 -14.65 -7.06 2.89
C HIS A 145 -13.93 -6.94 1.55
N ALA A 146 -13.88 -5.72 0.99
CA ALA A 146 -13.17 -5.45 -0.26
C ALA A 146 -11.67 -5.72 -0.07
N HIS A 147 -11.20 -6.82 -0.64
CA HIS A 147 -9.83 -7.30 -0.41
C HIS A 147 -8.89 -6.97 -1.55
N TYR A 148 -9.40 -6.92 -2.77
CA TYR A 148 -8.62 -6.75 -3.99
C TYR A 148 -9.31 -5.78 -4.95
N VAL A 149 -8.52 -5.01 -5.73
CA VAL A 149 -8.96 -4.08 -6.77
C VAL A 149 -8.06 -4.18 -7.98
#